data_50bfabca5985e8cebe2d08b942d7a9c8
#
_entry.id   50bfabca5985e8cebe2d08b942d7a9c8
#
_cell.length_a   1.000
_cell.length_b   1.000
_cell.length_c   1.000
_cell.angle_alpha   90.00
_cell.angle_beta   90.00
_cell.angle_gamma   90.00
#
_symmetry.space_group_name_H-M   'P 1'
#
loop_
_entity.id
_entity.type
_entity.pdbx_description
1 polymer ?
#
loop_
_entity_poly.entity_id
_entity_poly.type
_entity_poly.pdbx_seq_one_letter_code
_entity_poly.pdbx_strand_id
1 'polypeptide(L)'
;MEFPKEFFLDEVREGFYIPAMMKHAWAAEIEILFEIDKICEKYGLHYCIDYGTLLGAIRHRGFIPWDDDIDIMMMREDYEIFSKVANAELPEELSFCSIMDDKPNYELVSYVKHNKMLVSSEALGKYHNYLYGAGVDIFPYDYLSTDPAKEKKRMELFDALCILASFPSIHGKNKVVLEMEAKKVEKLCGVDLLSASSYRKKLLQLLHNCQINFESDNQAKVACLLEMKLSKDWKKGIFNKEDFSTNNFLDFEFLSLPAPREYLSVIRGEFPDYDVKQVAGGDHNYPIYKKMEAEYMKGIGGKLFYQYSIDRNELKARNNTAFFSHKKGIATEQKKSALFLPSLYSHWDTMRGLFEAASQDKTMKCFVMPIPYYFKDGLGNCSPAQWDFELYENEFGKNSPYLLDFKNFDLETLHPDAVFINEPYDEYNLSFMVEPSFFSKKLKHYTKQLFYIPWFVTSEIDIENPENGKAIVNAENYIVMPALIHADYAILQSEMIVKLYRGILEKESGKEYAKYWEEKLLPLGNPLSDERPIEENSVAKKIWSHLRKMIIE
;
A
#
# COMPACT_ATOMS: atom_id res chain seq x y z
N MET A 1 -16.72 -3.85 -10.81
CA MET A 1 -15.72 -4.24 -11.84
C MET A 1 -15.11 -5.58 -11.44
N GLU A 2 -14.61 -6.40 -12.39
CA GLU A 2 -13.92 -7.67 -12.07
C GLU A 2 -12.42 -7.42 -12.00
N PHE A 3 -11.82 -7.75 -10.86
CA PHE A 3 -10.38 -7.61 -10.60
C PHE A 3 -9.69 -8.97 -10.71
N PRO A 4 -8.45 -9.03 -11.24
CA PRO A 4 -7.63 -10.25 -11.13
C PRO A 4 -7.43 -10.62 -9.66
N LYS A 5 -7.52 -11.90 -9.30
CA LYS A 5 -7.33 -12.35 -7.90
C LYS A 5 -5.93 -12.02 -7.39
N GLU A 6 -4.96 -12.12 -8.27
CA GLU A 6 -3.55 -11.83 -8.00
C GLU A 6 -3.31 -10.36 -7.63
N PHE A 7 -4.21 -9.44 -8.09
CA PHE A 7 -4.14 -8.03 -7.71
C PHE A 7 -4.17 -7.82 -6.19
N PHE A 8 -4.91 -8.65 -5.46
CA PHE A 8 -5.09 -8.52 -4.01
C PHE A 8 -3.97 -9.15 -3.18
N LEU A 9 -2.98 -9.78 -3.79
CA LEU A 9 -1.82 -10.32 -3.09
C LEU A 9 -0.86 -9.21 -2.66
N ASP A 10 -0.11 -9.46 -1.60
CA ASP A 10 1.03 -8.63 -1.27
C ASP A 10 2.02 -8.59 -2.43
N GLU A 11 2.66 -7.47 -2.62
CA GLU A 11 3.58 -7.22 -3.73
C GLU A 11 4.81 -6.46 -3.25
N VAL A 12 5.95 -6.67 -3.91
CA VAL A 12 7.08 -5.75 -3.81
C VAL A 12 7.29 -5.08 -5.16
N ARG A 13 7.06 -3.79 -5.21
CA ARG A 13 7.26 -2.96 -6.40
C ARG A 13 8.39 -1.96 -6.11
N GLU A 14 9.45 -2.02 -6.90
CA GLU A 14 10.64 -1.15 -6.74
C GLU A 14 11.27 -1.19 -5.33
N GLY A 15 11.28 -2.36 -4.72
CA GLY A 15 11.84 -2.56 -3.38
C GLY A 15 10.94 -2.07 -2.24
N PHE A 16 9.74 -1.56 -2.54
CA PHE A 16 8.75 -1.18 -1.55
C PHE A 16 7.68 -2.27 -1.41
N TYR A 17 7.42 -2.70 -0.19
CA TYR A 17 6.40 -3.71 0.12
C TYR A 17 5.02 -3.09 0.17
N ILE A 18 4.08 -3.64 -0.60
CA ILE A 18 2.68 -3.21 -0.69
C ILE A 18 1.83 -4.31 -0.07
N PRO A 19 1.24 -4.09 1.11
CA PRO A 19 0.42 -5.11 1.75
C PRO A 19 -0.93 -5.27 1.07
N ALA A 20 -1.53 -6.45 1.17
CA ALA A 20 -2.87 -6.76 0.66
C ALA A 20 -3.93 -5.73 1.07
N MET A 21 -3.84 -5.16 2.28
CA MET A 21 -4.74 -4.09 2.74
C MET A 21 -4.69 -2.87 1.83
N MET A 22 -3.51 -2.46 1.34
CA MET A 22 -3.39 -1.37 0.38
C MET A 22 -4.01 -1.73 -0.97
N LYS A 23 -3.85 -2.98 -1.41
CA LYS A 23 -4.48 -3.47 -2.64
C LYS A 23 -6.02 -3.41 -2.56
N HIS A 24 -6.60 -3.73 -1.42
CA HIS A 24 -8.03 -3.57 -1.17
C HIS A 24 -8.46 -2.09 -1.12
N ALA A 25 -7.63 -1.20 -0.54
CA ALA A 25 -7.88 0.24 -0.56
C ALA A 25 -7.88 0.79 -1.99
N TRP A 26 -6.84 0.50 -2.76
CA TRP A 26 -6.73 0.88 -4.17
C TRP A 26 -7.90 0.35 -5.02
N ALA A 27 -8.34 -0.90 -4.77
CA ALA A 27 -9.50 -1.45 -5.45
C ALA A 27 -10.79 -0.69 -5.13
N ALA A 28 -10.98 -0.30 -3.88
CA ALA A 28 -12.15 0.49 -3.47
C ALA A 28 -12.13 1.90 -4.10
N GLU A 29 -10.97 2.53 -4.19
CA GLU A 29 -10.80 3.83 -4.87
C GLU A 29 -11.06 3.74 -6.37
N ILE A 30 -10.59 2.69 -7.03
CA ILE A 30 -10.88 2.42 -8.45
C ILE A 30 -12.39 2.26 -8.67
N GLU A 31 -13.11 1.57 -7.77
CA GLU A 31 -14.58 1.47 -7.89
C GLU A 31 -15.27 2.82 -7.70
N ILE A 32 -14.76 3.68 -6.81
CA ILE A 32 -15.27 5.05 -6.65
C ILE A 32 -15.00 5.86 -7.92
N LEU A 33 -13.79 5.78 -8.48
CA LEU A 33 -13.45 6.43 -9.74
C LEU A 33 -14.38 5.98 -10.87
N PHE A 34 -14.73 4.69 -10.92
CA PHE A 34 -15.66 4.17 -11.91
C PHE A 34 -17.11 4.73 -11.73
N GLU A 35 -17.56 4.99 -10.50
CA GLU A 35 -18.83 5.68 -10.28
C GLU A 35 -18.77 7.14 -10.73
N ILE A 36 -17.63 7.82 -10.55
CA ILE A 36 -17.40 9.18 -11.08
C ILE A 36 -17.43 9.15 -12.61
N ASP A 37 -16.74 8.19 -13.23
CA ASP A 37 -16.67 8.02 -14.68
C ASP A 37 -18.07 7.84 -15.32
N LYS A 38 -18.94 7.02 -14.71
CA LYS A 38 -20.35 6.87 -15.15
C LYS A 38 -21.13 8.18 -15.14
N ILE A 39 -20.92 9.02 -14.14
CA ILE A 39 -21.56 10.34 -14.08
C ILE A 39 -21.00 11.23 -15.17
N CYS A 40 -19.67 11.23 -15.35
CA CYS A 40 -19.03 12.01 -16.41
C CYS A 40 -19.51 11.58 -17.80
N GLU A 41 -19.57 10.29 -18.08
CA GLU A 41 -20.12 9.76 -19.34
C GLU A 41 -21.56 10.18 -19.56
N LYS A 42 -22.42 10.04 -18.54
CA LYS A 42 -23.85 10.39 -18.61
C LYS A 42 -24.10 11.85 -18.93
N TYR A 43 -23.29 12.75 -18.39
CA TYR A 43 -23.45 14.21 -18.55
C TYR A 43 -22.50 14.83 -19.56
N GLY A 44 -21.66 14.03 -20.24
CA GLY A 44 -20.67 14.49 -21.23
C GLY A 44 -19.57 15.35 -20.61
N LEU A 45 -19.16 15.03 -19.38
CA LEU A 45 -18.12 15.73 -18.62
C LEU A 45 -16.76 15.09 -18.85
N HIS A 46 -15.68 15.88 -18.75
CA HIS A 46 -14.32 15.41 -18.90
C HIS A 46 -13.55 15.55 -17.58
N TYR A 47 -12.79 14.53 -17.27
CA TYR A 47 -11.80 14.55 -16.20
C TYR A 47 -10.49 13.92 -16.69
N CYS A 48 -9.40 14.18 -16.01
CA CYS A 48 -8.12 13.51 -16.18
C CYS A 48 -7.56 13.12 -14.83
N ILE A 49 -6.77 12.02 -14.79
CA ILE A 49 -5.93 11.74 -13.63
C ILE A 49 -4.89 12.85 -13.47
N ASP A 50 -4.53 13.14 -12.20
CA ASP A 50 -3.68 14.27 -11.87
C ASP A 50 -2.66 13.92 -10.77
N TYR A 51 -1.77 14.82 -10.41
CA TYR A 51 -0.79 14.71 -9.31
C TYR A 51 -0.16 13.32 -9.15
N GLY A 52 -0.32 12.70 -7.96
CA GLY A 52 0.22 11.40 -7.61
C GLY A 52 -0.26 10.29 -8.54
N THR A 53 -1.52 10.32 -8.93
CA THR A 53 -2.12 9.34 -9.84
C THR A 53 -1.54 9.44 -11.25
N LEU A 54 -1.38 10.65 -11.79
CA LEU A 54 -0.74 10.87 -13.09
C LEU A 54 0.74 10.45 -13.06
N LEU A 55 1.46 10.82 -12.01
CA LEU A 55 2.85 10.41 -11.81
C LEU A 55 2.97 8.89 -11.72
N GLY A 56 2.06 8.22 -11.03
CA GLY A 56 1.98 6.78 -10.92
C GLY A 56 1.76 6.10 -12.28
N ALA A 57 0.81 6.59 -13.06
CA ALA A 57 0.55 6.10 -14.42
C ALA A 57 1.80 6.17 -15.31
N ILE A 58 2.53 7.29 -15.26
CA ILE A 58 3.73 7.50 -16.08
C ILE A 58 4.90 6.61 -15.65
N ARG A 59 5.15 6.47 -14.35
CA ARG A 59 6.35 5.84 -13.79
C ARG A 59 6.18 4.36 -13.50
N HIS A 60 4.99 3.98 -13.03
CA HIS A 60 4.71 2.64 -12.49
C HIS A 60 3.63 1.90 -13.27
N ARG A 61 2.95 2.56 -14.21
CA ARG A 61 1.74 2.07 -14.89
C ARG A 61 0.67 1.63 -13.88
N GLY A 62 0.51 2.41 -12.80
CA GLY A 62 -0.38 2.13 -11.69
C GLY A 62 -0.09 3.06 -10.53
N PHE A 63 -0.53 2.69 -9.34
CA PHE A 63 -0.22 3.45 -8.14
C PHE A 63 1.27 3.56 -7.88
N ILE A 64 1.69 4.69 -7.34
CA ILE A 64 3.01 4.80 -6.73
C ILE A 64 3.05 3.85 -5.53
N PRO A 65 4.07 2.99 -5.37
CA PRO A 65 4.06 1.93 -4.33
C PRO A 65 3.84 2.41 -2.90
N TRP A 66 4.20 3.66 -2.61
CA TRP A 66 4.07 4.32 -1.30
C TRP A 66 3.01 5.42 -1.27
N ASP A 67 1.99 5.30 -2.14
CA ASP A 67 0.85 6.20 -2.22
C ASP A 67 -0.47 5.47 -1.93
N ASP A 68 -1.48 6.19 -1.45
CA ASP A 68 -2.72 5.60 -0.95
C ASP A 68 -3.98 6.41 -1.32
N ASP A 69 -3.95 7.15 -2.46
CA ASP A 69 -5.07 7.93 -2.96
C ASP A 69 -5.14 8.00 -4.49
N ILE A 70 -6.29 8.44 -4.99
CA ILE A 70 -6.51 8.76 -6.40
C ILE A 70 -6.89 10.24 -6.51
N ASP A 71 -6.13 10.96 -7.34
CA ASP A 71 -6.33 12.36 -7.69
C ASP A 71 -6.86 12.49 -9.11
N ILE A 72 -7.92 13.27 -9.30
CA ILE A 72 -8.40 13.67 -10.63
C ILE A 72 -8.59 15.18 -10.72
N MET A 73 -8.44 15.71 -11.90
CA MET A 73 -8.79 17.09 -12.20
C MET A 73 -10.02 17.19 -13.08
N MET A 74 -10.77 18.27 -12.94
CA MET A 74 -11.82 18.69 -13.87
C MET A 74 -11.65 20.16 -14.21
N MET A 75 -11.89 20.54 -15.46
CA MET A 75 -12.05 21.95 -15.80
C MET A 75 -13.25 22.54 -15.06
N ARG A 76 -13.19 23.82 -14.69
CA ARG A 76 -14.23 24.46 -13.87
C ARG A 76 -15.66 24.23 -14.39
N GLU A 77 -15.85 24.26 -15.70
CA GLU A 77 -17.16 24.04 -16.30
C GLU A 77 -17.73 22.65 -16.02
N ASP A 78 -16.90 21.63 -16.21
CA ASP A 78 -17.27 20.23 -15.96
C ASP A 78 -17.49 20.00 -14.46
N TYR A 79 -16.59 20.55 -13.62
CA TYR A 79 -16.72 20.50 -12.17
C TYR A 79 -18.03 21.12 -11.65
N GLU A 80 -18.44 22.27 -12.19
CA GLU A 80 -19.69 22.95 -11.80
C GLU A 80 -20.95 22.12 -12.14
N ILE A 81 -20.91 21.37 -13.24
CA ILE A 81 -21.99 20.45 -13.58
C ILE A 81 -21.93 19.24 -12.65
N PHE A 82 -20.75 18.62 -12.52
CA PHE A 82 -20.54 17.46 -11.65
C PHE A 82 -21.00 17.73 -10.22
N SER A 83 -20.57 18.84 -9.62
CA SER A 83 -20.93 19.21 -8.24
C SER A 83 -22.43 19.33 -7.98
N LYS A 84 -23.21 19.68 -9.00
CA LYS A 84 -24.68 19.81 -8.90
C LYS A 84 -25.41 18.48 -9.00
N VAL A 85 -24.85 17.53 -9.73
CA VAL A 85 -25.52 16.24 -10.02
C VAL A 85 -24.98 15.08 -9.19
N ALA A 86 -23.75 15.15 -8.73
CA ALA A 86 -23.02 14.03 -8.11
C ALA A 86 -23.82 13.36 -6.97
N ASN A 87 -24.27 14.12 -5.97
CA ASN A 87 -25.00 13.55 -4.83
C ASN A 87 -26.38 12.96 -5.16
N ALA A 88 -26.93 13.25 -6.35
CA ALA A 88 -28.17 12.64 -6.84
C ALA A 88 -27.92 11.37 -7.66
N GLU A 89 -26.73 11.22 -8.23
CA GLU A 89 -26.36 10.13 -9.12
C GLU A 89 -25.49 9.06 -8.43
N LEU A 90 -24.74 9.45 -7.40
CA LEU A 90 -23.87 8.53 -6.64
C LEU A 90 -24.70 7.49 -5.88
N PRO A 91 -24.18 6.27 -5.72
CA PRO A 91 -24.75 5.27 -4.82
C PRO A 91 -24.90 5.80 -3.38
N GLU A 92 -25.84 5.21 -2.62
CA GLU A 92 -26.16 5.65 -1.25
C GLU A 92 -24.92 5.64 -0.30
N GLU A 93 -23.95 4.77 -0.58
CA GLU A 93 -22.73 4.62 0.22
C GLU A 93 -21.74 5.76 0.02
N LEU A 94 -21.86 6.49 -1.09
CA LEU A 94 -20.93 7.55 -1.47
C LEU A 94 -21.54 8.93 -1.29
N SER A 95 -20.71 9.91 -1.11
CA SER A 95 -21.09 11.32 -1.15
C SER A 95 -19.99 12.16 -1.77
N PHE A 96 -20.39 13.11 -2.59
CA PHE A 96 -19.54 14.21 -3.02
C PHE A 96 -19.56 15.29 -1.94
N CYS A 97 -18.38 15.75 -1.58
CA CYS A 97 -18.15 16.83 -0.63
C CYS A 97 -17.25 17.89 -1.26
N SER A 98 -17.46 19.14 -0.92
CA SER A 98 -16.67 20.26 -1.42
C SER A 98 -16.48 21.34 -0.36
N ILE A 99 -15.60 22.29 -0.63
CA ILE A 99 -15.46 23.50 0.19
C ILE A 99 -16.77 24.33 0.21
N MET A 100 -17.63 24.13 -0.78
CA MET A 100 -18.90 24.85 -0.93
C MET A 100 -20.02 24.30 -0.05
N ASP A 101 -19.80 23.20 0.66
CA ASP A 101 -20.81 22.61 1.54
C ASP A 101 -21.06 23.48 2.78
N ASP A 102 -22.28 23.39 3.30
CA ASP A 102 -22.66 24.12 4.53
C ASP A 102 -21.81 23.68 5.74
N LYS A 103 -21.38 22.44 5.77
CA LYS A 103 -20.43 21.92 6.77
C LYS A 103 -19.00 22.31 6.39
N PRO A 104 -18.19 22.81 7.34
CA PRO A 104 -16.80 23.15 7.05
C PRO A 104 -16.02 21.93 6.55
N ASN A 105 -15.46 22.04 5.36
CA ASN A 105 -14.44 21.12 4.88
C ASN A 105 -13.06 21.71 5.23
N TYR A 106 -12.38 21.10 6.20
CA TYR A 106 -11.09 21.60 6.69
C TYR A 106 -9.95 21.31 5.70
N GLU A 107 -10.11 20.29 4.86
CA GLU A 107 -9.10 19.86 3.89
C GLU A 107 -9.10 20.76 2.64
N LEU A 108 -10.16 21.51 2.41
CA LEU A 108 -10.35 22.43 1.27
C LEU A 108 -10.41 21.74 -0.10
N VAL A 109 -10.19 20.43 -0.18
CA VAL A 109 -10.25 19.62 -1.39
C VAL A 109 -11.67 19.13 -1.60
N SER A 110 -12.10 19.01 -2.85
CA SER A 110 -13.35 18.34 -3.19
C SER A 110 -13.08 16.85 -3.40
N TYR A 111 -13.98 16.00 -2.95
CA TYR A 111 -13.80 14.55 -3.05
C TYR A 111 -15.14 13.80 -3.15
N VAL A 112 -15.08 12.61 -3.73
CA VAL A 112 -16.13 11.58 -3.59
C VAL A 112 -15.59 10.50 -2.67
N LYS A 113 -16.28 10.22 -1.58
CA LYS A 113 -15.84 9.21 -0.60
C LYS A 113 -17.02 8.44 0.01
N HIS A 114 -16.69 7.35 0.68
CA HIS A 114 -17.65 6.66 1.55
C HIS A 114 -18.13 7.59 2.65
N ASN A 115 -19.47 7.72 2.78
CA ASN A 115 -20.09 8.61 3.77
C ASN A 115 -20.15 8.01 5.17
N LYS A 116 -19.95 6.70 5.29
CA LYS A 116 -19.88 5.92 6.54
C LYS A 116 -19.17 4.58 6.29
N MET A 117 -18.81 3.88 7.35
CA MET A 117 -18.33 2.50 7.24
C MET A 117 -19.37 1.62 6.53
N LEU A 118 -18.89 0.78 5.61
CA LEU A 118 -19.74 -0.18 4.90
C LEU A 118 -20.12 -1.30 5.87
N VAL A 119 -21.42 -1.45 6.11
CA VAL A 119 -21.95 -2.44 7.08
C VAL A 119 -22.78 -3.55 6.43
N SER A 120 -23.19 -3.40 5.17
CA SER A 120 -23.86 -4.46 4.44
C SER A 120 -22.87 -5.32 3.67
N SER A 121 -23.09 -6.62 3.62
CA SER A 121 -22.25 -7.54 2.84
C SER A 121 -22.24 -7.23 1.33
N GLU A 122 -23.34 -6.68 0.81
CA GLU A 122 -23.46 -6.26 -0.59
C GLU A 122 -22.57 -5.05 -0.88
N ALA A 123 -22.65 -4.00 -0.05
CA ALA A 123 -21.79 -2.81 -0.19
C ALA A 123 -20.32 -3.16 -0.01
N LEU A 124 -19.98 -4.00 1.00
CA LEU A 124 -18.61 -4.48 1.19
C LEU A 124 -18.11 -5.26 -0.04
N GLY A 125 -18.93 -6.16 -0.59
CA GLY A 125 -18.57 -6.93 -1.79
C GLY A 125 -18.30 -6.04 -3.00
N LYS A 126 -19.10 -4.98 -3.18
CA LYS A 126 -18.92 -3.99 -4.27
C LYS A 126 -17.57 -3.27 -4.20
N TYR A 127 -17.08 -2.98 -2.99
CA TYR A 127 -15.80 -2.30 -2.74
C TYR A 127 -14.72 -3.28 -2.24
N HIS A 128 -14.72 -4.50 -2.80
CA HIS A 128 -13.71 -5.54 -2.58
C HIS A 128 -13.45 -5.86 -1.12
N ASN A 129 -14.50 -5.78 -0.29
CA ASN A 129 -14.46 -6.03 1.15
C ASN A 129 -13.48 -5.12 1.93
N TYR A 130 -13.18 -3.94 1.38
CA TYR A 130 -12.42 -2.92 2.11
C TYR A 130 -13.29 -2.30 3.20
N LEU A 131 -12.89 -2.50 4.45
CA LEU A 131 -13.71 -2.13 5.63
C LEU A 131 -13.69 -0.65 5.96
N TYR A 132 -12.70 0.08 5.45
CA TYR A 132 -12.46 1.47 5.80
C TYR A 132 -12.96 2.43 4.73
N GLY A 133 -12.96 3.72 5.04
CA GLY A 133 -13.36 4.73 4.07
C GLY A 133 -12.30 4.89 2.97
N ALA A 134 -12.72 4.84 1.73
CA ALA A 134 -11.92 5.22 0.56
C ALA A 134 -12.52 6.46 -0.09
N GLY A 135 -11.74 7.19 -0.88
CA GLY A 135 -12.15 8.39 -1.58
C GLY A 135 -11.33 8.66 -2.82
N VAL A 136 -11.83 9.55 -3.65
CA VAL A 136 -11.13 10.10 -4.84
C VAL A 136 -11.18 11.61 -4.72
N ASP A 137 -10.03 12.24 -4.78
CA ASP A 137 -9.91 13.68 -4.69
C ASP A 137 -10.12 14.33 -6.05
N ILE A 138 -10.83 15.48 -6.07
CA ILE A 138 -11.22 16.18 -7.29
C ILE A 138 -10.73 17.61 -7.23
N PHE A 139 -9.82 17.96 -8.13
CA PHE A 139 -9.20 19.27 -8.24
C PHE A 139 -9.79 20.07 -9.39
N PRO A 140 -10.59 21.13 -9.12
CA PRO A 140 -11.07 22.02 -10.16
C PRO A 140 -9.95 22.92 -10.68
N TYR A 141 -9.79 22.95 -12.00
CA TYR A 141 -8.85 23.84 -12.68
C TYR A 141 -9.58 25.08 -13.18
N ASP A 142 -9.12 26.22 -12.71
CA ASP A 142 -9.71 27.54 -12.95
C ASP A 142 -8.93 28.30 -14.00
N TYR A 143 -9.63 29.09 -14.80
CA TYR A 143 -9.01 30.01 -15.74
C TYR A 143 -8.30 31.15 -15.02
N LEU A 144 -7.13 31.52 -15.48
CA LEU A 144 -6.35 32.60 -14.93
C LEU A 144 -6.55 33.90 -15.74
N SER A 145 -6.51 35.03 -15.04
CA SER A 145 -6.51 36.34 -15.69
C SER A 145 -5.21 36.54 -16.48
N THR A 146 -5.31 37.20 -17.65
CA THR A 146 -4.14 37.64 -18.43
C THR A 146 -3.42 38.81 -17.78
N ASP A 147 -4.05 39.50 -16.83
CA ASP A 147 -3.47 40.58 -16.04
C ASP A 147 -2.88 40.01 -14.71
N PRO A 148 -1.53 39.98 -14.57
CA PRO A 148 -0.90 39.46 -13.36
C PRO A 148 -1.27 40.22 -12.07
N ALA A 149 -1.61 41.50 -12.17
CA ALA A 149 -1.99 42.30 -11.00
C ALA A 149 -3.42 41.95 -10.53
N LYS A 150 -4.32 41.66 -11.46
CA LYS A 150 -5.67 41.16 -11.16
C LYS A 150 -5.57 39.78 -10.55
N GLU A 151 -4.78 38.87 -11.13
CA GLU A 151 -4.60 37.50 -10.64
C GLU A 151 -4.00 37.47 -9.23
N LYS A 152 -3.00 38.30 -8.98
CA LYS A 152 -2.44 38.43 -7.62
C LYS A 152 -3.49 38.85 -6.60
N LYS A 153 -4.34 39.82 -6.90
CA LYS A 153 -5.44 40.25 -6.01
C LYS A 153 -6.45 39.15 -5.82
N ARG A 154 -6.76 38.40 -6.88
CA ARG A 154 -7.66 37.23 -6.81
C ARG A 154 -7.12 36.16 -5.86
N MET A 155 -5.84 35.85 -5.95
CA MET A 155 -5.20 34.86 -5.06
C MET A 155 -5.14 35.34 -3.62
N GLU A 156 -4.88 36.65 -3.38
CA GLU A 156 -4.94 37.23 -2.03
C GLU A 156 -6.35 37.15 -1.44
N LEU A 157 -7.37 37.31 -2.26
CA LEU A 157 -8.78 37.14 -1.86
C LEU A 157 -9.12 35.67 -1.63
N PHE A 158 -8.71 34.79 -2.54
CA PHE A 158 -8.93 33.35 -2.46
C PHE A 158 -8.32 32.75 -1.19
N ASP A 159 -7.09 33.14 -0.86
CA ASP A 159 -6.42 32.71 0.36
C ASP A 159 -7.20 33.11 1.64
N ALA A 160 -7.61 34.36 1.73
CA ALA A 160 -8.41 34.86 2.86
C ALA A 160 -9.76 34.13 2.96
N LEU A 161 -10.44 33.90 1.83
CA LEU A 161 -11.72 33.18 1.77
C LEU A 161 -11.57 31.72 2.20
N CYS A 162 -10.52 31.04 1.76
CA CYS A 162 -10.21 29.66 2.17
C CYS A 162 -9.95 29.55 3.68
N ILE A 163 -9.15 30.47 4.25
CA ILE A 163 -8.92 30.52 5.71
C ILE A 163 -10.26 30.67 6.46
N LEU A 164 -11.12 31.57 6.01
CA LEU A 164 -12.43 31.76 6.63
C LEU A 164 -13.36 30.55 6.46
N ALA A 165 -13.34 29.92 5.29
CA ALA A 165 -14.16 28.75 4.97
C ALA A 165 -13.79 27.51 5.77
N SER A 166 -12.52 27.37 6.15
CA SER A 166 -12.01 26.26 6.97
C SER A 166 -12.59 26.26 8.40
N PHE A 167 -13.25 27.31 8.85
CA PHE A 167 -13.82 27.39 10.20
C PHE A 167 -15.33 27.53 10.18
N PRO A 168 -16.04 26.86 11.11
CA PRO A 168 -17.51 26.91 11.16
C PRO A 168 -18.05 28.31 11.53
N SER A 169 -17.25 29.10 12.25
CA SER A 169 -17.60 30.47 12.62
C SER A 169 -16.37 31.28 12.95
N ILE A 170 -16.49 32.60 12.89
CA ILE A 170 -15.42 33.54 13.30
C ILE A 170 -15.26 33.69 14.82
N HIS A 171 -16.05 32.94 15.60
CA HIS A 171 -15.99 32.97 17.07
C HIS A 171 -15.11 31.83 17.59
N GLY A 172 -14.41 32.05 18.69
CA GLY A 172 -13.57 31.04 19.35
C GLY A 172 -12.09 31.41 19.45
N LYS A 173 -11.23 30.43 19.61
CA LYS A 173 -9.79 30.64 19.87
C LYS A 173 -9.07 31.42 18.75
N ASN A 174 -9.53 31.29 17.50
CA ASN A 174 -8.90 31.93 16.33
C ASN A 174 -9.56 33.26 15.93
N LYS A 175 -10.44 33.81 16.76
CA LYS A 175 -11.26 35.00 16.47
C LYS A 175 -10.44 36.15 15.87
N VAL A 176 -9.32 36.50 16.46
CA VAL A 176 -8.51 37.65 16.03
C VAL A 176 -8.01 37.48 14.61
N VAL A 177 -7.51 36.29 14.26
CA VAL A 177 -7.01 35.99 12.91
C VAL A 177 -8.15 36.01 11.91
N LEU A 178 -9.27 35.35 12.25
CA LEU A 178 -10.44 35.29 11.37
C LEU A 178 -11.08 36.65 11.13
N GLU A 179 -11.14 37.53 12.15
CA GLU A 179 -11.62 38.92 11.98
C GLU A 179 -10.66 39.75 11.08
N MET A 180 -9.36 39.51 11.17
CA MET A 180 -8.40 40.17 10.25
C MET A 180 -8.63 39.74 8.81
N GLU A 181 -8.77 38.44 8.55
CA GLU A 181 -9.04 37.92 7.20
C GLU A 181 -10.41 38.39 6.69
N ALA A 182 -11.45 38.42 7.55
CA ALA A 182 -12.75 38.93 7.18
C ALA A 182 -12.69 40.41 6.75
N LYS A 183 -11.99 41.27 7.51
CA LYS A 183 -11.78 42.67 7.15
C LYS A 183 -11.02 42.84 5.84
N LYS A 184 -10.06 41.94 5.56
CA LYS A 184 -9.34 41.91 4.28
C LYS A 184 -10.30 41.61 3.13
N VAL A 185 -11.18 40.61 3.28
CA VAL A 185 -12.22 40.25 2.30
C VAL A 185 -13.19 41.43 2.09
N GLU A 186 -13.68 42.05 3.20
CA GLU A 186 -14.58 43.20 3.12
C GLU A 186 -13.97 44.37 2.32
N LYS A 187 -12.67 44.66 2.56
CA LYS A 187 -11.94 45.70 1.83
C LYS A 187 -11.77 45.36 0.35
N LEU A 188 -11.44 44.10 0.03
CA LEU A 188 -11.20 43.67 -1.36
C LEU A 188 -12.48 43.58 -2.19
N CYS A 189 -13.58 43.14 -1.55
CA CYS A 189 -14.87 42.92 -2.23
C CYS A 189 -15.85 44.08 -2.10
N GLY A 190 -15.60 45.05 -1.23
CA GLY A 190 -16.54 46.16 -0.95
C GLY A 190 -17.83 45.69 -0.28
N VAL A 191 -17.78 44.65 0.52
CA VAL A 191 -18.96 44.04 1.19
C VAL A 191 -18.81 44.11 2.70
N ASP A 192 -19.94 44.05 3.41
CA ASP A 192 -19.97 43.82 4.84
C ASP A 192 -20.21 42.31 5.08
N LEU A 193 -19.18 41.60 5.50
CA LEU A 193 -19.22 40.18 5.76
C LEU A 193 -19.52 39.87 7.23
N LEU A 194 -18.93 40.64 8.14
CA LEU A 194 -19.00 40.39 9.59
C LEU A 194 -20.38 40.65 10.17
N SER A 195 -21.15 41.60 9.63
CA SER A 195 -22.49 41.89 10.07
C SER A 195 -23.59 41.14 9.29
N ALA A 196 -23.23 40.30 8.33
CA ALA A 196 -24.17 39.57 7.51
C ALA A 196 -25.01 38.58 8.37
N SER A 197 -26.32 38.61 8.24
CA SER A 197 -27.22 37.69 8.95
C SER A 197 -27.01 36.19 8.63
N SER A 198 -26.40 35.92 7.49
CA SER A 198 -26.00 34.57 7.05
C SER A 198 -24.53 34.56 6.58
N TYR A 199 -23.61 34.74 7.53
CA TYR A 199 -22.17 34.80 7.30
C TYR A 199 -21.66 33.70 6.36
N ARG A 200 -21.91 32.42 6.70
CA ARG A 200 -21.43 31.26 5.92
C ARG A 200 -21.90 31.30 4.47
N LYS A 201 -23.17 31.54 4.24
CA LYS A 201 -23.71 31.62 2.87
C LYS A 201 -23.05 32.73 2.06
N LYS A 202 -22.85 33.92 2.68
CA LYS A 202 -22.18 35.04 2.02
C LYS A 202 -20.74 34.74 1.70
N LEU A 203 -20.03 34.11 2.65
CA LEU A 203 -18.65 33.66 2.48
C LEU A 203 -18.51 32.70 1.30
N LEU A 204 -19.32 31.63 1.26
CA LEU A 204 -19.28 30.64 0.18
C LEU A 204 -19.63 31.26 -1.18
N GLN A 205 -20.58 32.19 -1.22
CA GLN A 205 -20.88 32.92 -2.46
C GLN A 205 -19.69 33.76 -2.95
N LEU A 206 -18.96 34.43 -2.04
CA LEU A 206 -17.75 35.18 -2.40
C LEU A 206 -16.64 34.24 -2.89
N LEU A 207 -16.48 33.10 -2.23
CA LEU A 207 -15.51 32.08 -2.63
C LEU A 207 -15.82 31.56 -4.05
N HIS A 208 -17.07 31.17 -4.29
CA HIS A 208 -17.51 30.73 -5.61
C HIS A 208 -17.28 31.81 -6.68
N ASN A 209 -17.70 33.05 -6.41
CA ASN A 209 -17.46 34.15 -7.34
C ASN A 209 -15.96 34.39 -7.58
N CYS A 210 -15.11 34.20 -6.57
CA CYS A 210 -13.67 34.33 -6.71
C CYS A 210 -13.09 33.25 -7.65
N GLN A 211 -13.64 32.04 -7.62
CA GLN A 211 -13.22 30.93 -8.48
C GLN A 211 -13.67 31.10 -9.94
N ILE A 212 -14.94 31.50 -10.17
CA ILE A 212 -15.55 31.51 -11.50
C ILE A 212 -15.54 32.88 -12.21
N ASN A 213 -15.16 33.97 -11.53
CA ASN A 213 -15.30 35.31 -12.07
C ASN A 213 -14.15 35.67 -13.00
N PHE A 214 -14.35 35.53 -14.29
CA PHE A 214 -13.42 35.94 -15.32
C PHE A 214 -14.00 37.04 -16.19
N GLU A 215 -13.26 38.08 -16.33
CA GLU A 215 -13.45 39.10 -17.36
C GLU A 215 -12.52 38.89 -18.57
N SER A 216 -12.08 37.70 -18.89
CA SER A 216 -11.10 37.57 -19.98
C SER A 216 -11.68 36.88 -21.21
N ASP A 217 -11.63 37.55 -22.34
CA ASP A 217 -11.91 36.99 -23.67
C ASP A 217 -10.84 35.96 -24.12
N ASN A 218 -9.74 35.84 -23.39
CA ASN A 218 -8.63 34.93 -23.71
C ASN A 218 -8.31 34.00 -22.54
N GLN A 219 -9.08 32.92 -22.43
CA GLN A 219 -8.96 31.88 -21.40
C GLN A 219 -7.88 30.86 -21.76
N ALA A 220 -6.65 31.30 -22.01
CA ALA A 220 -5.57 30.43 -22.47
C ALA A 220 -4.83 29.68 -21.36
N LYS A 221 -4.86 30.19 -20.12
CA LYS A 221 -4.15 29.63 -18.97
C LYS A 221 -5.10 29.14 -17.89
N VAL A 222 -4.75 28.01 -17.29
CA VAL A 222 -5.50 27.36 -16.22
C VAL A 222 -4.57 26.92 -15.10
N ALA A 223 -5.11 26.79 -13.88
CA ALA A 223 -4.41 26.24 -12.73
C ALA A 223 -5.40 25.78 -11.65
N CYS A 224 -4.97 24.89 -10.78
CA CYS A 224 -5.65 24.63 -9.53
C CYS A 224 -5.33 25.76 -8.53
N LEU A 225 -6.33 26.57 -8.17
CA LEU A 225 -6.12 27.71 -7.25
C LEU A 225 -5.70 27.25 -5.85
N LEU A 226 -6.15 26.07 -5.42
CA LEU A 226 -5.77 25.50 -4.13
C LEU A 226 -4.28 25.16 -4.10
N GLU A 227 -3.77 24.52 -5.12
CA GLU A 227 -2.35 24.21 -5.24
C GLU A 227 -1.48 25.47 -5.35
N MET A 228 -1.90 26.46 -6.12
CA MET A 228 -1.22 27.76 -6.16
C MET A 228 -1.12 28.41 -4.78
N LYS A 229 -2.16 28.27 -3.95
CA LYS A 229 -2.18 28.74 -2.57
C LYS A 229 -1.21 27.95 -1.68
N LEU A 230 -1.20 26.62 -1.77
CA LEU A 230 -0.39 25.74 -0.92
C LEU A 230 1.10 25.82 -1.25
N SER A 231 1.46 25.85 -2.51
CA SER A 231 2.86 25.90 -2.97
C SER A 231 3.58 27.19 -2.64
N LYS A 232 2.85 28.27 -2.33
CA LYS A 232 3.36 29.66 -2.15
C LYS A 232 4.13 30.20 -3.37
N ASP A 233 4.18 29.46 -4.45
CA ASP A 233 4.73 29.87 -5.74
C ASP A 233 3.60 30.01 -6.76
N TRP A 234 3.16 31.24 -6.94
CA TRP A 234 2.04 31.60 -7.82
C TRP A 234 2.30 31.36 -9.32
N LYS A 235 3.48 30.88 -9.68
CA LYS A 235 3.84 30.53 -11.05
C LYS A 235 3.90 29.02 -11.28
N LYS A 236 3.91 28.24 -10.22
CA LYS A 236 3.92 26.78 -10.28
C LYS A 236 2.52 26.26 -10.60
N GLY A 237 2.41 25.21 -11.42
CA GLY A 237 1.12 24.60 -11.75
C GLY A 237 0.24 25.43 -12.69
N ILE A 238 0.83 26.35 -13.49
CA ILE A 238 0.11 27.10 -14.54
C ILE A 238 0.31 26.43 -15.89
N PHE A 239 -0.79 26.00 -16.49
CA PHE A 239 -0.81 25.26 -17.74
C PHE A 239 -1.55 26.00 -18.84
N ASN A 240 -1.43 25.54 -20.09
CA ASN A 240 -2.31 25.96 -21.15
C ASN A 240 -3.62 25.17 -21.09
N LYS A 241 -4.75 25.80 -21.33
CA LYS A 241 -6.04 25.11 -21.46
C LYS A 241 -5.97 23.95 -22.47
N GLU A 242 -5.24 24.17 -23.58
CA GLU A 242 -5.11 23.21 -24.66
C GLU A 242 -4.41 21.90 -24.24
N ASP A 243 -3.61 21.93 -23.17
CA ASP A 243 -2.95 20.77 -22.61
C ASP A 243 -3.98 19.71 -22.11
N PHE A 244 -5.22 20.15 -21.86
CA PHE A 244 -6.36 19.35 -21.40
C PHE A 244 -7.51 19.23 -22.45
N SER A 245 -7.29 19.63 -23.68
CA SER A 245 -8.35 19.76 -24.70
C SER A 245 -8.92 18.42 -25.19
N THR A 246 -8.16 17.35 -25.07
CA THR A 246 -8.56 15.96 -25.37
C THR A 246 -7.82 15.03 -24.44
N ASN A 247 -8.45 13.91 -24.10
CA ASN A 247 -7.81 12.93 -23.25
C ASN A 247 -6.83 12.07 -24.06
N ASN A 248 -5.64 11.87 -23.50
CA ASN A 248 -4.84 10.68 -23.72
C ASN A 248 -5.32 9.60 -22.75
N PHE A 249 -4.88 8.37 -22.98
CA PHE A 249 -5.15 7.26 -22.06
C PHE A 249 -3.83 6.63 -21.67
N LEU A 250 -3.60 6.48 -20.38
CA LEU A 250 -2.40 5.86 -19.82
C LEU A 250 -2.75 4.57 -19.10
N ASP A 251 -1.86 3.59 -19.19
CA ASP A 251 -1.98 2.35 -18.41
C ASP A 251 -1.92 2.66 -16.92
N PHE A 252 -2.86 2.10 -16.15
CA PHE A 252 -2.93 2.23 -14.71
C PHE A 252 -3.43 0.92 -14.09
N GLU A 253 -2.53 0.16 -13.47
CA GLU A 253 -2.74 -1.24 -13.05
C GLU A 253 -3.21 -2.10 -14.24
N PHE A 254 -4.41 -2.62 -14.22
CA PHE A 254 -5.02 -3.38 -15.33
C PHE A 254 -6.03 -2.55 -16.14
N LEU A 255 -6.04 -1.22 -15.94
CA LEU A 255 -6.95 -0.26 -16.56
C LEU A 255 -6.22 0.67 -17.53
N SER A 256 -7.00 1.47 -18.24
CA SER A 256 -6.52 2.60 -19.01
C SER A 256 -7.32 3.83 -18.58
N LEU A 257 -6.66 4.82 -17.98
CA LEU A 257 -7.30 6.00 -17.40
C LEU A 257 -7.08 7.25 -18.26
N PRO A 258 -8.06 8.19 -18.29
CA PRO A 258 -7.92 9.44 -19.03
C PRO A 258 -6.87 10.34 -18.39
N ALA A 259 -5.93 10.83 -19.19
CA ALA A 259 -4.85 11.72 -18.82
C ALA A 259 -4.87 12.99 -19.69
N PRO A 260 -4.24 14.09 -19.26
CA PRO A 260 -4.12 15.28 -20.07
C PRO A 260 -3.48 15.00 -21.43
N ARG A 261 -3.89 15.74 -22.46
CA ARG A 261 -3.27 15.63 -23.80
C ARG A 261 -1.76 15.75 -23.74
N GLU A 262 -1.28 16.76 -23.05
CA GLU A 262 0.16 17.03 -22.90
C GLU A 262 0.65 16.62 -21.51
N TYR A 263 0.31 15.38 -21.08
CA TYR A 263 0.58 14.87 -19.73
C TYR A 263 2.05 15.00 -19.29
N LEU A 264 3.03 14.91 -20.21
CA LEU A 264 4.44 15.13 -19.88
C LEU A 264 4.75 16.60 -19.56
N SER A 265 4.01 17.55 -20.15
CA SER A 265 4.15 18.97 -19.85
C SER A 265 3.51 19.27 -18.49
N VAL A 266 2.36 18.69 -18.22
CA VAL A 266 1.63 18.85 -16.96
C VAL A 266 2.48 18.30 -15.80
N ILE A 267 2.91 17.06 -15.87
CA ILE A 267 3.68 16.45 -14.78
C ILE A 267 5.01 17.18 -14.49
N ARG A 268 5.70 17.71 -15.51
CA ARG A 268 6.90 18.53 -15.31
C ARG A 268 6.60 19.87 -14.64
N GLY A 269 5.40 20.41 -14.86
CA GLY A 269 4.95 21.64 -14.20
C GLY A 269 4.65 21.43 -12.73
N GLU A 270 4.15 20.26 -12.35
CA GLU A 270 3.84 19.87 -10.97
C GLU A 270 5.05 19.33 -10.23
N PHE A 271 5.76 18.39 -10.86
CA PHE A 271 6.94 17.72 -10.32
C PHE A 271 8.12 17.88 -11.28
N PRO A 272 8.92 18.97 -11.18
CA PRO A 272 10.06 19.20 -12.08
C PRO A 272 11.05 18.03 -12.14
N ASP A 273 11.24 17.34 -11.03
CA ASP A 273 12.13 16.17 -10.87
C ASP A 273 11.33 14.86 -10.90
N TYR A 274 10.25 14.77 -11.71
CA TYR A 274 9.34 13.62 -11.74
C TYR A 274 10.03 12.30 -12.11
N ASP A 275 11.20 12.32 -12.73
CA ASP A 275 12.04 11.17 -13.07
C ASP A 275 12.91 10.69 -11.90
N VAL A 276 13.05 11.49 -10.84
CA VAL A 276 13.76 11.12 -9.62
C VAL A 276 12.80 10.46 -8.64
N LYS A 277 13.08 9.19 -8.31
CA LYS A 277 12.27 8.44 -7.36
C LYS A 277 12.59 8.87 -5.93
N GLN A 278 11.58 9.26 -5.19
CA GLN A 278 11.67 9.60 -3.77
C GLN A 278 10.55 8.85 -3.03
N VAL A 279 10.91 8.08 -2.00
CA VAL A 279 9.96 7.43 -1.09
C VAL A 279 9.50 8.42 -0.02
N ALA A 280 9.35 9.66 -0.39
CA ALA A 280 8.86 10.74 0.46
C ALA A 280 7.69 11.42 -0.23
N GLY A 281 6.94 12.21 0.49
CA GLY A 281 5.83 12.98 -0.04
C GLY A 281 4.47 12.48 0.42
N GLY A 282 3.44 13.29 0.15
CA GLY A 282 2.10 13.18 0.68
C GLY A 282 1.95 13.97 1.98
N ASP A 283 0.93 14.83 2.00
CA ASP A 283 0.62 15.68 3.16
C ASP A 283 -0.22 14.93 4.21
N HIS A 284 -0.54 13.66 3.98
CA HIS A 284 -1.36 12.83 4.86
C HIS A 284 -0.57 11.67 5.47
N ASN A 285 -1.11 11.10 6.54
CA ASN A 285 -0.50 9.98 7.26
C ASN A 285 -0.69 8.68 6.48
N TYR A 286 0.35 8.22 5.81
CA TYR A 286 0.38 6.92 5.14
C TYR A 286 0.49 5.76 6.14
N PRO A 287 -0.19 4.64 5.94
CA PRO A 287 -1.33 4.46 5.04
C PRO A 287 -2.62 4.96 5.71
N ILE A 288 -3.50 5.57 4.93
CA ILE A 288 -4.73 6.24 5.37
C ILE A 288 -5.62 5.38 6.28
N TYR A 289 -5.66 4.06 6.03
CA TYR A 289 -6.50 3.13 6.78
C TYR A 289 -6.05 2.89 8.23
N LYS A 290 -4.77 3.08 8.59
CA LYS A 290 -4.24 2.77 9.94
C LYS A 290 -4.96 3.51 11.05
N LYS A 291 -5.32 4.76 10.85
CA LYS A 291 -6.09 5.54 11.83
C LYS A 291 -7.50 4.98 11.99
N MET A 292 -8.18 4.68 10.88
CA MET A 292 -9.53 4.11 10.88
C MET A 292 -9.53 2.70 11.48
N GLU A 293 -8.54 1.88 11.17
CA GLU A 293 -8.32 0.57 11.77
C GLU A 293 -8.21 0.65 13.30
N ALA A 294 -7.41 1.59 13.81
CA ALA A 294 -7.25 1.79 15.25
C ALA A 294 -8.56 2.22 15.94
N GLU A 295 -9.38 3.04 15.29
CA GLU A 295 -10.70 3.44 15.78
C GLU A 295 -11.68 2.26 15.74
N TYR A 296 -11.70 1.49 14.66
CA TYR A 296 -12.53 0.29 14.51
C TYR A 296 -12.22 -0.75 15.59
N MET A 297 -10.94 -1.03 15.80
CA MET A 297 -10.49 -1.98 16.84
C MET A 297 -10.94 -1.59 18.24
N LYS A 298 -10.96 -0.30 18.57
CA LYS A 298 -11.51 0.19 19.84
C LYS A 298 -13.01 -0.09 19.97
N GLY A 299 -13.75 -0.01 18.86
CA GLY A 299 -15.19 -0.24 18.82
C GLY A 299 -15.59 -1.71 19.00
N ILE A 300 -14.87 -2.64 18.36
CA ILE A 300 -15.19 -4.07 18.37
C ILE A 300 -14.61 -4.83 19.58
N GLY A 301 -13.59 -4.28 20.23
CA GLY A 301 -12.93 -4.89 21.39
C GLY A 301 -12.24 -6.23 21.10
N GLY A 302 -11.91 -6.51 19.84
CA GLY A 302 -11.37 -7.77 19.36
C GLY A 302 -10.12 -7.62 18.51
N LYS A 303 -9.68 -8.72 17.88
CA LYS A 303 -8.60 -8.76 16.88
C LYS A 303 -9.19 -8.99 15.50
N LEU A 304 -8.55 -8.44 14.50
CA LEU A 304 -8.86 -8.74 13.10
C LEU A 304 -8.21 -10.07 12.70
N PHE A 305 -8.87 -10.84 11.83
CA PHE A 305 -8.45 -12.21 11.48
C PHE A 305 -7.08 -12.26 10.77
N TYR A 306 -6.62 -11.14 10.20
CA TYR A 306 -5.32 -11.00 9.55
C TYR A 306 -4.23 -10.44 10.47
N GLN A 307 -4.52 -10.19 11.75
CA GLN A 307 -3.54 -9.67 12.73
C GLN A 307 -3.01 -10.81 13.60
N TYR A 308 -1.73 -11.09 13.44
CA TYR A 308 -1.01 -11.99 14.32
C TYR A 308 -0.53 -11.26 15.58
N SER A 309 -0.39 -11.98 16.66
CA SER A 309 0.25 -11.46 17.87
C SER A 309 1.06 -12.54 18.55
N ILE A 310 2.23 -12.13 19.03
CA ILE A 310 3.17 -13.03 19.69
C ILE A 310 2.58 -13.54 21.02
N ASP A 311 2.48 -14.85 21.16
CA ASP A 311 2.20 -15.47 22.45
C ASP A 311 3.49 -15.45 23.30
N ARG A 312 3.54 -14.56 24.29
CA ARG A 312 4.71 -14.40 25.16
C ARG A 312 5.03 -15.67 25.98
N ASN A 313 4.04 -16.50 26.30
CA ASN A 313 4.31 -17.74 27.01
C ASN A 313 4.99 -18.77 26.09
N GLU A 314 4.53 -18.87 24.84
CA GLU A 314 5.18 -19.69 23.83
C GLU A 314 6.59 -19.20 23.53
N LEU A 315 6.78 -17.89 23.36
CA LEU A 315 8.08 -17.28 23.14
C LEU A 315 9.06 -17.55 24.30
N LYS A 316 8.56 -17.43 25.53
CA LYS A 316 9.36 -17.76 26.73
C LYS A 316 9.76 -19.24 26.77
N ALA A 317 8.86 -20.15 26.42
CA ALA A 317 9.16 -21.57 26.34
C ALA A 317 10.24 -21.85 25.28
N ARG A 318 10.14 -21.24 24.10
CA ARG A 318 11.12 -21.36 23.01
C ARG A 318 12.48 -20.78 23.40
N ASN A 319 12.53 -19.59 24.01
CA ASN A 319 13.75 -18.98 24.50
C ASN A 319 14.48 -19.89 25.51
N ASN A 320 13.74 -20.52 26.40
CA ASN A 320 14.31 -21.45 27.39
C ASN A 320 14.84 -22.73 26.74
N THR A 321 14.20 -23.24 25.69
CA THR A 321 14.66 -24.45 24.96
C THR A 321 15.84 -24.18 24.05
N ALA A 322 15.95 -23.02 23.43
CA ALA A 322 17.09 -22.63 22.59
C ALA A 322 18.42 -22.67 23.38
N PHE A 323 18.40 -22.28 24.66
CA PHE A 323 19.59 -22.39 25.53
C PHE A 323 20.01 -23.83 25.88
N PHE A 324 19.12 -24.81 25.73
CA PHE A 324 19.36 -26.20 26.14
C PHE A 324 19.62 -27.18 24.99
N SER A 325 19.39 -26.79 23.74
CA SER A 325 19.39 -27.71 22.59
C SER A 325 20.73 -27.89 21.87
N HIS A 326 21.84 -27.36 22.38
CA HIS A 326 23.19 -27.72 21.92
C HIS A 326 23.60 -29.10 22.44
N LYS A 327 22.72 -30.11 22.30
CA LYS A 327 23.14 -31.49 22.47
C LYS A 327 23.81 -31.96 21.18
N LYS A 328 25.14 -32.16 21.22
CA LYS A 328 25.90 -32.86 20.17
C LYS A 328 25.19 -34.16 19.83
N GLY A 329 24.55 -34.20 18.66
CA GLY A 329 24.03 -35.42 18.10
C GLY A 329 25.16 -36.35 17.72
N ILE A 330 25.04 -37.64 17.97
CA ILE A 330 25.94 -38.66 17.47
C ILE A 330 25.78 -38.70 15.95
N ALA A 331 26.84 -38.42 15.20
CA ALA A 331 26.83 -38.47 13.74
C ALA A 331 26.44 -39.89 13.30
N THR A 332 25.28 -40.03 12.68
CA THR A 332 24.82 -41.25 12.02
C THR A 332 25.27 -41.21 10.55
N GLU A 333 25.69 -42.36 9.98
CA GLU A 333 26.05 -42.48 8.55
C GLU A 333 24.91 -42.20 7.55
N GLN A 334 23.73 -41.92 8.04
CA GLN A 334 22.54 -41.68 7.22
C GLN A 334 22.51 -40.23 6.68
N LYS A 335 22.30 -40.10 5.36
CA LYS A 335 22.15 -38.77 4.72
C LYS A 335 21.02 -38.00 5.40
N LYS A 336 21.27 -36.72 5.70
CA LYS A 336 20.28 -35.77 6.19
C LYS A 336 19.31 -35.41 5.09
N SER A 337 18.10 -34.96 5.46
CA SER A 337 17.06 -34.58 4.52
C SER A 337 16.64 -33.12 4.67
N ALA A 338 16.45 -32.45 3.53
CA ALA A 338 15.94 -31.09 3.43
C ALA A 338 14.69 -31.07 2.54
N LEU A 339 13.62 -30.45 3.02
CA LEU A 339 12.35 -30.32 2.33
C LEU A 339 12.02 -28.83 2.11
N PHE A 340 11.77 -28.46 0.87
CA PHE A 340 11.38 -27.11 0.47
C PHE A 340 9.86 -27.09 0.19
N LEU A 341 9.13 -26.20 0.84
CA LEU A 341 7.67 -26.11 0.79
C LEU A 341 7.22 -24.75 0.19
N PRO A 342 7.41 -24.53 -1.11
CA PRO A 342 6.87 -23.34 -1.75
C PRO A 342 5.35 -23.45 -1.93
N SER A 343 4.64 -22.31 -1.87
CA SER A 343 3.20 -22.23 -2.18
C SER A 343 2.98 -21.74 -3.62
N LEU A 344 2.96 -20.42 -3.84
CA LEU A 344 2.87 -19.80 -5.16
C LEU A 344 4.14 -20.06 -5.98
N TYR A 345 3.96 -20.49 -7.23
CA TYR A 345 5.11 -20.71 -8.13
C TYR A 345 5.91 -19.41 -8.38
N SER A 346 5.24 -18.24 -8.40
CA SER A 346 5.89 -16.94 -8.49
C SER A 346 6.84 -16.63 -7.33
N HIS A 347 6.64 -17.26 -6.17
CA HIS A 347 7.50 -17.10 -4.97
C HIS A 347 8.63 -18.15 -4.88
N TRP A 348 8.67 -19.11 -5.81
CA TRP A 348 9.65 -20.19 -5.83
C TRP A 348 11.09 -19.72 -5.99
N ASP A 349 11.32 -18.62 -6.72
CA ASP A 349 12.66 -18.12 -7.05
C ASP A 349 13.52 -17.81 -5.83
N THR A 350 12.93 -17.46 -4.69
CA THR A 350 13.65 -17.23 -3.42
C THR A 350 14.25 -18.51 -2.84
N MET A 351 13.67 -19.67 -3.13
CA MET A 351 14.14 -20.97 -2.65
C MET A 351 14.89 -21.76 -3.70
N ARG A 352 14.62 -21.53 -4.98
CA ARG A 352 15.14 -22.33 -6.11
C ARG A 352 16.67 -22.43 -6.09
N GLY A 353 17.36 -21.30 -5.98
CA GLY A 353 18.81 -21.28 -5.93
C GLY A 353 19.38 -22.03 -4.72
N LEU A 354 18.74 -21.93 -3.58
CA LEU A 354 19.14 -22.64 -2.37
C LEU A 354 18.91 -24.15 -2.52
N PHE A 355 17.77 -24.56 -3.12
CA PHE A 355 17.53 -25.96 -3.45
C PHE A 355 18.56 -26.52 -4.42
N GLU A 356 18.93 -25.79 -5.48
CA GLU A 356 19.96 -26.19 -6.44
C GLU A 356 21.31 -26.39 -5.74
N ALA A 357 21.72 -25.47 -4.85
CA ALA A 357 22.93 -25.60 -4.06
C ALA A 357 22.88 -26.82 -3.11
N ALA A 358 21.75 -27.03 -2.44
CA ALA A 358 21.55 -28.14 -1.53
C ALA A 358 21.51 -29.49 -2.25
N SER A 359 20.91 -29.59 -3.43
CA SER A 359 20.79 -30.83 -4.20
C SER A 359 22.13 -31.34 -4.76
N GLN A 360 23.11 -30.44 -4.91
CA GLN A 360 24.48 -30.78 -5.29
C GLN A 360 25.30 -31.40 -4.13
N ASP A 361 24.82 -31.26 -2.90
CA ASP A 361 25.49 -31.80 -1.71
C ASP A 361 25.20 -33.30 -1.57
N LYS A 362 26.26 -34.11 -1.75
CA LYS A 362 26.18 -35.58 -1.66
C LYS A 362 25.79 -36.12 -0.27
N THR A 363 25.89 -35.30 0.76
CA THR A 363 25.53 -35.67 2.15
C THR A 363 24.06 -35.44 2.46
N MET A 364 23.30 -34.80 1.53
CA MET A 364 21.92 -34.44 1.70
C MET A 364 20.99 -35.21 0.74
N LYS A 365 19.73 -35.36 1.15
CA LYS A 365 18.60 -35.71 0.30
C LYS A 365 17.68 -34.49 0.27
N CYS A 366 17.50 -33.88 -0.88
CA CYS A 366 16.70 -32.66 -1.01
C CYS A 366 15.44 -32.93 -1.82
N PHE A 367 14.34 -32.35 -1.36
CA PHE A 367 13.03 -32.48 -2.01
C PHE A 367 12.31 -31.13 -2.07
N VAL A 368 11.49 -30.96 -3.10
CA VAL A 368 10.53 -29.87 -3.24
C VAL A 368 9.13 -30.44 -3.18
N MET A 369 8.29 -29.90 -2.34
CA MET A 369 6.88 -30.30 -2.24
C MET A 369 6.02 -29.04 -2.27
N PRO A 370 5.52 -28.63 -3.44
CA PRO A 370 4.60 -27.51 -3.56
C PRO A 370 3.36 -27.73 -2.73
N ILE A 371 2.99 -26.77 -1.92
CA ILE A 371 1.86 -26.86 -1.01
C ILE A 371 0.64 -26.10 -1.56
N PRO A 372 -0.60 -26.59 -1.29
CA PRO A 372 -1.80 -25.87 -1.68
C PRO A 372 -1.96 -24.55 -0.94
N TYR A 373 -2.70 -23.63 -1.56
CA TYR A 373 -3.02 -22.32 -1.00
C TYR A 373 -4.44 -21.88 -1.38
N TYR A 374 -4.92 -20.84 -0.72
CA TYR A 374 -6.25 -20.28 -0.90
C TYR A 374 -6.15 -18.77 -1.05
N PHE A 375 -6.90 -18.24 -2.01
CA PHE A 375 -7.21 -16.81 -2.00
C PHE A 375 -8.33 -16.55 -0.99
N LYS A 376 -8.25 -15.42 -0.30
CA LYS A 376 -9.27 -14.95 0.63
C LYS A 376 -9.88 -13.66 0.12
N ASP A 377 -11.15 -13.45 0.42
CA ASP A 377 -11.73 -12.10 0.31
C ASP A 377 -11.41 -11.29 1.58
N GLY A 378 -11.66 -9.97 1.54
CA GLY A 378 -11.39 -9.06 2.67
C GLY A 378 -12.18 -9.38 3.95
N LEU A 379 -13.10 -10.34 3.92
CA LEU A 379 -13.85 -10.84 5.07
C LEU A 379 -13.27 -12.16 5.63
N GLY A 380 -12.25 -12.71 4.96
CA GLY A 380 -11.59 -13.95 5.35
C GLY A 380 -12.22 -15.23 4.78
N ASN A 381 -13.19 -15.13 3.84
CA ASN A 381 -13.76 -16.30 3.18
C ASN A 381 -12.78 -16.84 2.15
N CYS A 382 -12.53 -18.15 2.19
CA CYS A 382 -11.57 -18.80 1.30
C CYS A 382 -12.21 -19.22 -0.03
N SER A 383 -11.46 -19.04 -1.13
CA SER A 383 -11.76 -19.66 -2.43
C SER A 383 -11.50 -21.18 -2.35
N PRO A 384 -11.87 -21.96 -3.39
CA PRO A 384 -11.35 -23.32 -3.55
C PRO A 384 -9.82 -23.34 -3.57
N ALA A 385 -9.22 -24.40 -3.03
CA ALA A 385 -7.79 -24.60 -3.00
C ALA A 385 -7.16 -24.50 -4.40
N GLN A 386 -6.05 -23.79 -4.48
CA GLN A 386 -5.18 -23.71 -5.65
C GLN A 386 -3.92 -24.53 -5.41
N TRP A 387 -3.27 -25.00 -6.48
CA TRP A 387 -2.07 -25.80 -6.37
C TRP A 387 -1.28 -25.77 -7.68
N ASP A 388 -0.12 -25.20 -7.65
CA ASP A 388 0.72 -24.93 -8.83
C ASP A 388 1.59 -26.13 -9.26
N PHE A 389 1.27 -27.33 -8.87
CA PHE A 389 2.10 -28.53 -9.04
C PHE A 389 2.53 -28.78 -10.50
N GLU A 390 1.65 -28.53 -11.47
CA GLU A 390 1.97 -28.70 -12.89
C GLU A 390 3.11 -27.77 -13.35
N LEU A 391 3.23 -26.57 -12.78
CA LEU A 391 4.32 -25.64 -13.09
C LEU A 391 5.66 -26.20 -12.61
N TYR A 392 5.68 -26.84 -11.44
CA TYR A 392 6.85 -27.54 -10.93
C TYR A 392 7.16 -28.81 -11.72
N GLU A 393 6.15 -29.59 -12.17
CA GLU A 393 6.38 -30.72 -13.07
C GLU A 393 7.01 -30.31 -14.41
N ASN A 394 6.63 -29.14 -14.93
CA ASN A 394 7.23 -28.60 -16.15
C ASN A 394 8.70 -28.21 -15.96
N GLU A 395 9.06 -27.70 -14.78
CA GLU A 395 10.44 -27.34 -14.45
C GLU A 395 11.31 -28.56 -14.13
N PHE A 396 10.85 -29.44 -13.25
CA PHE A 396 11.62 -30.58 -12.77
C PHE A 396 11.56 -31.82 -13.66
N GLY A 397 10.59 -31.91 -14.55
CA GLY A 397 10.23 -33.08 -15.34
C GLY A 397 9.28 -34.02 -14.62
N LYS A 398 8.39 -34.67 -15.38
CA LYS A 398 7.47 -35.67 -14.86
C LYS A 398 8.22 -36.81 -14.17
N ASN A 399 7.79 -37.22 -12.98
CA ASN A 399 8.40 -38.23 -12.14
C ASN A 399 9.82 -37.87 -11.64
N SER A 400 10.13 -36.60 -11.51
CA SER A 400 11.40 -36.18 -10.90
C SER A 400 11.55 -36.75 -9.47
N PRO A 401 12.72 -37.31 -9.12
CA PRO A 401 12.95 -37.80 -7.76
C PRO A 401 13.03 -36.70 -6.71
N TYR A 402 13.09 -35.44 -7.13
CA TYR A 402 13.17 -34.28 -6.27
C TYR A 402 11.78 -33.68 -5.95
N LEU A 403 10.77 -33.95 -6.80
CA LEU A 403 9.44 -33.35 -6.68
C LEU A 403 8.49 -34.33 -5.97
N LEU A 404 7.92 -33.91 -4.85
CA LEU A 404 6.97 -34.70 -4.08
C LEU A 404 5.55 -34.13 -4.20
N ASP A 405 4.57 -35.02 -4.43
CA ASP A 405 3.16 -34.70 -4.37
C ASP A 405 2.68 -34.83 -2.91
N PHE A 406 2.22 -33.73 -2.31
CA PHE A 406 1.77 -33.69 -0.92
C PHE A 406 0.65 -34.69 -0.61
N LYS A 407 -0.14 -35.12 -1.59
CA LYS A 407 -1.22 -36.11 -1.42
C LYS A 407 -0.69 -37.52 -1.16
N ASN A 408 0.54 -37.80 -1.56
CA ASN A 408 1.17 -39.09 -1.49
C ASN A 408 2.23 -39.20 -0.37
N PHE A 409 2.50 -38.08 0.33
CA PHE A 409 3.54 -38.03 1.36
C PHE A 409 2.98 -37.44 2.66
N ASP A 410 3.25 -38.16 3.76
CA ASP A 410 2.95 -37.72 5.11
C ASP A 410 4.23 -37.16 5.78
N LEU A 411 4.13 -35.93 6.29
CA LEU A 411 5.23 -35.24 6.95
C LEU A 411 5.69 -35.95 8.23
N GLU A 412 4.75 -36.61 8.94
CA GLU A 412 5.06 -37.37 10.14
C GLU A 412 5.96 -38.57 9.82
N THR A 413 5.69 -39.26 8.71
CA THR A 413 6.51 -40.36 8.21
C THR A 413 7.83 -39.88 7.61
N LEU A 414 7.80 -38.76 6.87
CA LEU A 414 9.00 -38.21 6.21
C LEU A 414 10.03 -37.67 7.21
N HIS A 415 9.55 -36.98 8.24
CA HIS A 415 10.31 -36.37 9.34
C HIS A 415 11.64 -35.74 8.90
N PRO A 416 11.62 -34.73 8.02
CA PRO A 416 12.84 -34.13 7.45
C PRO A 416 13.70 -33.49 8.54
N ASP A 417 15.05 -33.53 8.36
CA ASP A 417 15.97 -32.85 9.29
C ASP A 417 15.82 -31.33 9.19
N ALA A 418 15.57 -30.80 7.99
CA ALA A 418 15.33 -29.39 7.75
C ALA A 418 14.10 -29.17 6.85
N VAL A 419 13.27 -28.17 7.18
CA VAL A 419 12.17 -27.69 6.35
C VAL A 419 12.38 -26.21 6.06
N PHE A 420 12.15 -25.82 4.80
CA PHE A 420 12.25 -24.45 4.32
C PHE A 420 10.88 -23.96 3.89
N ILE A 421 10.45 -22.80 4.40
CA ILE A 421 9.20 -22.12 4.04
C ILE A 421 9.49 -20.67 3.65
N ASN A 422 8.66 -20.09 2.77
CA ASN A 422 8.83 -18.70 2.33
C ASN A 422 7.60 -17.80 2.57
N GLU A 423 6.45 -18.39 2.87
CA GLU A 423 5.26 -17.61 3.21
C GLU A 423 5.26 -17.22 4.70
N PRO A 424 5.14 -15.91 5.01
CA PRO A 424 5.18 -15.46 6.41
C PRO A 424 3.89 -15.73 7.19
N TYR A 425 2.75 -15.90 6.53
CA TYR A 425 1.44 -15.57 7.11
C TYR A 425 0.69 -16.73 7.75
N ASP A 426 0.92 -18.00 7.36
CA ASP A 426 0.00 -19.10 7.63
C ASP A 426 -1.44 -18.70 7.18
N GLU A 427 -2.32 -18.32 8.14
CA GLU A 427 -3.70 -17.83 7.92
C GLU A 427 -3.87 -16.31 8.10
N TYR A 428 -2.81 -15.61 8.55
CA TYR A 428 -2.88 -14.21 9.00
C TYR A 428 -2.60 -13.19 7.90
N ASN A 429 -2.94 -13.48 6.65
CA ASN A 429 -2.98 -12.50 5.58
C ASN A 429 -4.42 -12.20 5.19
N LEU A 430 -4.69 -10.98 4.72
CA LEU A 430 -6.02 -10.56 4.31
C LEU A 430 -6.53 -11.33 3.10
N SER A 431 -5.65 -11.61 2.12
CA SER A 431 -6.00 -12.13 0.80
C SER A 431 -5.49 -13.54 0.51
N PHE A 432 -4.66 -14.11 1.41
CA PHE A 432 -3.94 -15.36 1.15
C PHE A 432 -3.87 -16.26 2.39
N MET A 433 -3.82 -17.57 2.16
CA MET A 433 -3.58 -18.56 3.20
C MET A 433 -2.99 -19.83 2.59
N VAL A 434 -2.00 -20.44 3.23
CA VAL A 434 -1.54 -21.78 2.87
C VAL A 434 -2.46 -22.86 3.44
N GLU A 435 -2.39 -24.08 2.90
CA GLU A 435 -3.16 -25.23 3.42
C GLU A 435 -2.85 -25.45 4.91
N PRO A 436 -3.87 -25.55 5.79
CA PRO A 436 -3.71 -25.60 7.24
C PRO A 436 -2.82 -26.73 7.80
N SER A 437 -2.61 -27.81 7.04
CA SER A 437 -1.67 -28.87 7.42
C SER A 437 -0.22 -28.43 7.36
N PHE A 438 0.08 -27.35 6.63
CA PHE A 438 1.42 -26.77 6.46
C PHE A 438 1.63 -25.46 7.22
N PHE A 439 0.78 -25.12 8.17
CA PHE A 439 1.02 -23.98 9.05
C PHE A 439 2.34 -24.14 9.80
N SER A 440 3.09 -23.06 9.90
CA SER A 440 4.45 -23.05 10.45
C SER A 440 4.55 -23.69 11.85
N LYS A 441 3.54 -23.48 12.71
CA LYS A 441 3.45 -24.10 14.03
C LYS A 441 3.35 -25.62 13.95
N LYS A 442 2.59 -26.17 12.99
CA LYS A 442 2.47 -27.62 12.77
C LYS A 442 3.76 -28.20 12.18
N LEU A 443 4.33 -27.52 11.17
CA LEU A 443 5.57 -27.95 10.54
C LEU A 443 6.68 -28.16 11.57
N LYS A 444 6.74 -27.30 12.59
CA LYS A 444 7.72 -27.41 13.67
C LYS A 444 7.66 -28.74 14.43
N HIS A 445 6.54 -29.44 14.43
CA HIS A 445 6.42 -30.78 15.05
C HIS A 445 7.03 -31.90 14.20
N TYR A 446 7.16 -31.68 12.89
CA TYR A 446 7.59 -32.69 11.92
C TYR A 446 9.04 -32.52 11.46
N THR A 447 9.78 -31.50 11.94
CA THR A 447 11.15 -31.25 11.55
C THR A 447 12.03 -30.91 12.75
N LYS A 448 13.33 -31.19 12.63
CA LYS A 448 14.31 -30.77 13.64
C LYS A 448 14.56 -29.28 13.55
N GLN A 449 14.66 -28.73 12.32
CA GLN A 449 14.91 -27.33 12.07
C GLN A 449 13.96 -26.79 11.02
N LEU A 450 13.27 -25.71 11.35
CA LEU A 450 12.41 -24.95 10.45
C LEU A 450 13.09 -23.64 10.07
N PHE A 451 13.31 -23.42 8.78
CA PHE A 451 13.92 -22.21 8.23
C PHE A 451 12.86 -21.40 7.49
N TYR A 452 12.84 -20.10 7.75
CA TYR A 452 12.03 -19.15 7.02
C TYR A 452 12.92 -18.28 6.14
N ILE A 453 12.55 -18.14 4.86
CA ILE A 453 13.19 -17.27 3.88
C ILE A 453 12.10 -16.44 3.25
N PRO A 454 12.04 -15.10 3.46
CA PRO A 454 11.01 -14.27 2.83
C PRO A 454 10.97 -14.48 1.30
N TRP A 455 9.78 -14.61 0.73
CA TRP A 455 9.60 -14.76 -0.72
C TRP A 455 9.97 -13.49 -1.50
N PHE A 456 10.29 -12.41 -0.82
CA PHE A 456 10.55 -11.07 -1.36
C PHE A 456 11.87 -10.48 -0.88
N VAL A 457 12.34 -9.47 -1.61
CA VAL A 457 13.46 -8.59 -1.26
C VAL A 457 12.97 -7.15 -1.31
N THR A 458 13.22 -6.38 -0.27
CA THR A 458 12.92 -4.94 -0.22
C THR A 458 14.17 -4.11 -0.45
N SER A 459 14.02 -2.81 -0.67
CA SER A 459 15.11 -1.85 -0.48
C SER A 459 15.60 -1.92 0.97
N GLU A 460 16.83 -1.49 1.22
CA GLU A 460 17.36 -1.39 2.58
C GLU A 460 16.56 -0.35 3.38
N ILE A 461 16.09 -0.74 4.56
CA ILE A 461 15.24 0.08 5.42
C ILE A 461 15.98 0.33 6.75
N ASP A 462 16.48 1.53 6.92
CA ASP A 462 17.06 1.96 8.19
C ASP A 462 15.94 2.38 9.15
N ILE A 463 15.78 1.64 10.24
CA ILE A 463 14.74 1.88 11.25
C ILE A 463 14.94 3.23 12.00
N GLU A 464 16.15 3.77 11.98
CA GLU A 464 16.48 5.05 12.63
C GLU A 464 16.27 6.25 11.69
N ASN A 465 16.11 6.01 10.37
CA ASN A 465 15.88 7.09 9.41
C ASN A 465 14.37 7.44 9.32
N PRO A 466 13.96 8.67 9.69
CA PRO A 466 12.57 9.10 9.61
C PRO A 466 11.96 9.04 8.19
N GLU A 467 12.79 9.17 7.14
CA GLU A 467 12.34 9.07 5.75
C GLU A 467 11.81 7.66 5.39
N ASN A 468 12.22 6.64 6.15
CA ASN A 468 11.75 5.28 5.98
C ASN A 468 10.41 4.99 6.68
N GLY A 469 9.75 5.98 7.27
CA GLY A 469 8.54 5.81 8.08
C GLY A 469 7.45 4.99 7.38
N LYS A 470 7.15 5.26 6.09
CA LYS A 470 6.18 4.49 5.30
C LYS A 470 6.58 3.01 5.16
N ALA A 471 7.84 2.75 4.83
CA ALA A 471 8.36 1.39 4.69
C ALA A 471 8.37 0.63 6.03
N ILE A 472 8.71 1.30 7.14
CA ILE A 472 8.70 0.71 8.49
C ILE A 472 7.29 0.30 8.89
N VAL A 473 6.28 1.16 8.65
CA VAL A 473 4.87 0.83 8.94
C VAL A 473 4.41 -0.40 8.15
N ASN A 474 4.79 -0.49 6.88
CA ASN A 474 4.47 -1.67 6.06
C ASN A 474 5.22 -2.92 6.50
N ALA A 475 6.44 -2.78 7.03
CA ALA A 475 7.22 -3.92 7.51
C ALA A 475 6.55 -4.66 8.69
N GLU A 476 5.74 -3.99 9.49
CA GLU A 476 4.96 -4.64 10.55
C GLU A 476 4.02 -5.72 10.00
N ASN A 477 3.52 -5.59 8.75
CA ASN A 477 2.61 -6.56 8.13
C ASN A 477 3.25 -7.91 7.79
N TYR A 478 4.59 -7.99 7.65
CA TYR A 478 5.28 -9.23 7.28
C TYR A 478 6.32 -9.71 8.32
N ILE A 479 6.68 -8.86 9.29
CA ILE A 479 7.67 -9.23 10.31
C ILE A 479 7.02 -9.96 11.49
N VAL A 480 5.92 -9.43 12.05
CA VAL A 480 5.25 -10.04 13.21
C VAL A 480 4.26 -11.09 12.71
N MET A 481 4.79 -12.16 12.08
CA MET A 481 3.97 -13.20 11.43
C MET A 481 4.40 -14.61 11.85
N PRO A 482 3.47 -15.60 11.76
CA PRO A 482 3.68 -16.94 12.30
C PRO A 482 4.94 -17.63 11.80
N ALA A 483 5.24 -17.58 10.51
CA ALA A 483 6.41 -18.27 9.97
C ALA A 483 7.71 -17.80 10.63
N LEU A 484 7.88 -16.47 10.76
CA LEU A 484 9.04 -15.92 11.47
C LEU A 484 9.07 -16.34 12.94
N ILE A 485 7.93 -16.30 13.62
CA ILE A 485 7.85 -16.61 15.05
C ILE A 485 8.10 -18.10 15.31
N HIS A 486 7.56 -18.99 14.46
CA HIS A 486 7.67 -20.44 14.67
C HIS A 486 8.94 -21.05 14.07
N ALA A 487 9.57 -20.48 13.07
CA ALA A 487 10.84 -20.96 12.55
C ALA A 487 11.93 -20.96 13.64
N ASP A 488 12.94 -21.80 13.48
CA ASP A 488 14.13 -21.74 14.32
C ASP A 488 15.06 -20.63 13.87
N TYR A 489 15.15 -20.44 12.54
CA TYR A 489 16.00 -19.44 11.92
C TYR A 489 15.27 -18.72 10.78
N ALA A 490 15.52 -17.43 10.64
CA ALA A 490 15.08 -16.64 9.51
C ALA A 490 16.29 -16.13 8.73
N ILE A 491 16.31 -16.39 7.41
CA ILE A 491 17.39 -15.98 6.51
C ILE A 491 16.97 -14.67 5.87
N LEU A 492 17.69 -13.60 6.17
CA LEU A 492 17.36 -12.24 5.75
C LEU A 492 18.44 -11.68 4.83
N GLN A 493 18.04 -10.72 3.99
CA GLN A 493 18.89 -10.20 2.91
C GLN A 493 20.13 -9.44 3.37
N SER A 494 20.09 -8.78 4.55
CA SER A 494 21.20 -7.93 5.02
C SER A 494 21.18 -7.68 6.52
N GLU A 495 22.29 -7.17 7.06
CA GLU A 495 22.40 -6.69 8.45
C GLU A 495 21.43 -5.53 8.76
N MET A 496 21.15 -4.65 7.80
CA MET A 496 20.22 -3.54 7.99
C MET A 496 18.79 -4.06 8.16
N ILE A 497 18.40 -5.02 7.34
CA ILE A 497 17.09 -5.67 7.46
C ILE A 497 16.98 -6.48 8.76
N VAL A 498 18.07 -7.14 9.22
CA VAL A 498 18.10 -7.78 10.55
C VAL A 498 17.84 -6.76 11.66
N LYS A 499 18.44 -5.56 11.59
CA LYS A 499 18.17 -4.48 12.57
C LYS A 499 16.72 -4.03 12.54
N LEU A 500 16.13 -3.89 11.36
CA LEU A 500 14.71 -3.56 11.20
C LEU A 500 13.82 -4.62 11.88
N TYR A 501 14.02 -5.90 11.53
CA TYR A 501 13.26 -7.01 12.09
C TYR A 501 13.38 -7.06 13.61
N ARG A 502 14.61 -6.98 14.12
CA ARG A 502 14.88 -7.00 15.55
C ARG A 502 14.20 -5.83 16.27
N GLY A 503 14.29 -4.62 15.73
CA GLY A 503 13.66 -3.43 16.33
C GLY A 503 12.14 -3.57 16.45
N ILE A 504 11.47 -4.06 15.40
CA ILE A 504 10.02 -4.31 15.42
C ILE A 504 9.67 -5.46 16.38
N LEU A 505 10.41 -6.57 16.35
CA LEU A 505 10.17 -7.72 17.21
C LEU A 505 10.39 -7.39 18.70
N GLU A 506 11.42 -6.62 19.03
CA GLU A 506 11.68 -6.15 20.41
C GLU A 506 10.57 -5.19 20.91
N LYS A 507 10.02 -4.38 20.03
CA LYS A 507 8.87 -3.51 20.36
C LYS A 507 7.64 -4.35 20.74
N GLU A 508 7.38 -5.45 20.04
CA GLU A 508 6.22 -6.31 20.25
C GLU A 508 6.41 -7.33 21.40
N SER A 509 7.57 -7.94 21.51
CA SER A 509 7.83 -9.01 22.47
C SER A 509 8.43 -8.53 23.80
N GLY A 510 9.22 -7.48 23.78
CA GLY A 510 9.99 -6.95 24.89
C GLY A 510 11.50 -7.08 24.66
N LYS A 511 12.26 -6.15 25.22
CA LYS A 511 13.75 -6.10 25.06
C LYS A 511 14.46 -7.28 25.71
N GLU A 512 13.84 -7.97 26.63
CA GLU A 512 14.36 -9.20 27.25
C GLU A 512 14.58 -10.35 26.25
N TYR A 513 13.97 -10.27 25.07
CA TYR A 513 14.15 -11.26 23.99
C TYR A 513 15.17 -10.83 22.93
N ALA A 514 15.89 -9.71 23.11
CA ALA A 514 16.85 -9.20 22.12
C ALA A 514 17.88 -10.26 21.69
N LYS A 515 18.45 -11.00 22.63
CA LYS A 515 19.43 -12.08 22.33
C LYS A 515 18.79 -13.23 21.56
N TYR A 516 17.56 -13.61 21.88
CA TYR A 516 16.82 -14.65 21.16
C TYR A 516 16.62 -14.27 19.68
N TRP A 517 16.26 -13.01 19.42
CA TRP A 517 16.12 -12.52 18.05
C TRP A 517 17.45 -12.41 17.32
N GLU A 518 18.51 -11.99 17.99
CA GLU A 518 19.86 -11.92 17.42
C GLU A 518 20.38 -13.30 16.96
N GLU A 519 20.15 -14.35 17.72
CA GLU A 519 20.55 -15.72 17.38
C GLU A 519 19.70 -16.33 16.25
N LYS A 520 18.46 -15.88 16.12
CA LYS A 520 17.49 -16.40 15.14
C LYS A 520 17.58 -15.75 13.77
N LEU A 521 17.87 -14.45 13.70
CA LEU A 521 17.87 -13.67 12.47
C LEU A 521 19.25 -13.71 11.81
N LEU A 522 19.34 -14.33 10.63
CA LEU A 522 20.60 -14.59 9.94
C LEU A 522 20.75 -13.69 8.71
N PRO A 523 21.69 -12.72 8.68
CA PRO A 523 21.91 -11.81 7.56
C PRO A 523 22.74 -12.46 6.44
N LEU A 524 22.23 -13.53 5.84
CA LEU A 524 23.00 -14.36 4.89
C LEU A 524 22.81 -13.96 3.42
N GLY A 525 21.92 -13.01 3.14
CA GLY A 525 21.54 -12.65 1.78
C GLY A 525 20.23 -13.28 1.34
N ASN A 526 19.81 -13.01 0.10
CA ASN A 526 18.64 -13.63 -0.51
C ASN A 526 18.99 -14.20 -1.89
N PRO A 527 18.63 -15.46 -2.21
CA PRO A 527 18.95 -16.11 -3.47
C PRO A 527 18.41 -15.44 -4.73
N LEU A 528 17.41 -14.54 -4.62
CA LEU A 528 16.91 -13.73 -5.75
C LEU A 528 17.99 -12.85 -6.39
N SER A 529 19.06 -12.53 -5.68
CA SER A 529 20.18 -11.75 -6.21
C SER A 529 21.13 -12.54 -7.12
N ASP A 530 20.98 -13.87 -7.20
CA ASP A 530 21.85 -14.71 -8.00
C ASP A 530 21.42 -14.76 -9.48
N GLU A 531 22.39 -14.60 -10.39
CA GLU A 531 22.19 -14.90 -11.81
C GLU A 531 22.15 -16.42 -12.04
N ARG A 532 21.53 -16.85 -13.14
CA ARG A 532 21.44 -18.28 -13.47
C ARG A 532 22.22 -18.61 -14.74
N PRO A 533 22.88 -19.79 -14.77
CA PRO A 533 22.99 -20.82 -13.73
C PRO A 533 23.79 -20.36 -12.51
N ILE A 534 23.52 -20.96 -11.33
CA ILE A 534 24.15 -20.58 -10.08
C ILE A 534 25.67 -20.83 -10.11
N GLU A 535 26.45 -19.77 -9.97
CA GLU A 535 27.92 -19.83 -9.94
C GLU A 535 28.46 -20.26 -8.56
N GLU A 536 29.76 -20.58 -8.48
CA GLU A 536 30.42 -21.03 -7.26
C GLU A 536 30.35 -19.98 -6.14
N ASN A 537 30.41 -18.70 -6.49
CA ASN A 537 30.35 -17.57 -5.56
C ASN A 537 28.96 -17.03 -5.28
N SER A 538 27.90 -17.72 -5.75
CA SER A 538 26.52 -17.29 -5.58
C SER A 538 26.11 -17.13 -4.11
N VAL A 539 25.12 -16.28 -3.86
CA VAL A 539 24.53 -16.08 -2.53
C VAL A 539 23.92 -17.39 -2.03
N ALA A 540 23.22 -18.13 -2.88
CA ALA A 540 22.63 -19.43 -2.55
C ALA A 540 23.66 -20.44 -2.03
N LYS A 541 24.81 -20.57 -2.67
CA LYS A 541 25.89 -21.48 -2.21
C LYS A 541 26.49 -21.03 -0.88
N LYS A 542 26.67 -19.73 -0.65
CA LYS A 542 27.14 -19.19 0.63
C LYS A 542 26.12 -19.46 1.75
N ILE A 543 24.85 -19.22 1.51
CA ILE A 543 23.77 -19.56 2.45
C ILE A 543 23.81 -21.05 2.74
N TRP A 544 23.81 -21.91 1.69
CA TRP A 544 23.83 -23.35 1.89
C TRP A 544 25.04 -23.83 2.68
N SER A 545 26.22 -23.31 2.40
CA SER A 545 27.46 -23.66 3.15
C SER A 545 27.34 -23.34 4.64
N HIS A 546 26.62 -22.28 4.99
CA HIS A 546 26.34 -21.91 6.38
C HIS A 546 25.33 -22.87 7.02
N LEU A 547 24.17 -23.02 6.38
CA LEU A 547 23.06 -23.83 6.89
C LEU A 547 23.40 -25.32 6.99
N ARG A 548 24.18 -25.83 6.04
CA ARG A 548 24.63 -27.21 6.05
C ARG A 548 25.34 -27.60 7.37
N LYS A 549 26.18 -26.71 7.90
CA LYS A 549 26.84 -26.95 9.20
C LYS A 549 25.82 -27.06 10.32
N MET A 550 24.79 -26.20 10.33
CA MET A 550 23.73 -26.23 11.35
C MET A 550 22.86 -27.47 11.25
N ILE A 551 22.61 -28.00 10.05
CA ILE A 551 21.76 -29.17 9.80
C ILE A 551 22.49 -30.47 10.12
N ILE A 552 23.81 -30.54 9.88
CA ILE A 552 24.61 -31.75 10.05
C ILE A 552 25.13 -31.90 11.49
N GLU A 553 25.51 -30.79 12.12
CA GLU A 553 25.92 -30.76 13.54
C GLU A 553 24.73 -30.90 14.50
#